data_ce2f8c9c81a4020294f936280a448ef8
#
_entry.id   ce2f8c9c81a4020294f936280a448ef8
#
_cell.length_a   1.000
_cell.length_b   1.000
_cell.length_c   1.000
_cell.angle_alpha   90.00
_cell.angle_beta   90.00
_cell.angle_gamma   90.00
#
_symmetry.space_group_name_H-M   'P 1'
#
loop_
_entity.id
_entity.type
_entity.pdbx_description
1 polymer ?
#
loop_
_entity_poly.entity_id
_entity_poly.type
_entity_poly.pdbx_seq_one_letter_code
_entity_poly.pdbx_strand_id
1 'polypeptide(L)'
;MKSLDLTKPITTESLLKEFESRFNMTMDLSKFNEVELQDYANHVRTKIHEITQNTHFGQELKDDSYQKNQMMLDIINQAISERKLAEYGGSMS
;
A
#
# COMPACT_ATOMS: atom_id res chain seq x y z
N MET A 1 10.68 4.95 -27.68
CA MET A 1 10.67 4.22 -26.47
C MET A 1 9.26 3.99 -25.98
N LYS A 2 9.12 3.00 -25.20
CA LYS A 2 7.82 2.71 -24.69
C LYS A 2 7.41 3.77 -23.69
N SER A 3 6.41 4.47 -24.00
CA SER A 3 5.92 5.46 -23.09
C SER A 3 5.30 4.80 -21.88
N LEU A 4 5.10 5.58 -20.86
CA LEU A 4 4.38 5.12 -19.71
C LEU A 4 2.97 4.70 -20.13
N ASP A 5 2.56 3.58 -19.61
CA ASP A 5 1.23 3.12 -19.91
C ASP A 5 0.27 3.73 -18.90
N LEU A 6 -0.13 4.95 -19.20
CA LEU A 6 -0.99 5.70 -18.30
C LEU A 6 -2.44 5.22 -18.36
N THR A 7 -2.74 4.32 -19.29
CA THR A 7 -4.08 3.78 -19.37
C THR A 7 -4.29 2.61 -18.42
N LYS A 8 -3.21 2.03 -17.90
CA LYS A 8 -3.34 0.94 -16.97
C LYS A 8 -3.58 1.49 -15.57
N PRO A 9 -4.67 1.12 -14.95
CA PRO A 9 -4.89 1.56 -13.57
C PRO A 9 -3.96 0.85 -12.62
N ILE A 10 -3.62 1.54 -11.55
CA ILE A 10 -2.90 0.92 -10.45
C ILE A 10 -3.92 0.14 -9.64
N THR A 11 -3.66 -1.14 -9.42
CA THR A 11 -4.56 -1.99 -8.68
C THR A 11 -3.85 -2.56 -7.47
N THR A 12 -4.62 -3.01 -6.50
CA THR A 12 -4.06 -3.68 -5.33
C THR A 12 -3.25 -4.88 -5.76
N GLU A 13 -3.77 -5.63 -6.73
CA GLU A 13 -3.08 -6.83 -7.18
C GLU A 13 -1.72 -6.50 -7.77
N SER A 14 -1.63 -5.45 -8.59
CA SER A 14 -0.35 -5.10 -9.20
C SER A 14 0.64 -4.62 -8.14
N LEU A 15 0.16 -3.88 -7.15
CA LEU A 15 1.03 -3.46 -6.07
C LEU A 15 1.51 -4.63 -5.23
N LEU A 16 0.63 -5.61 -4.99
CA LEU A 16 1.02 -6.79 -4.23
C LEU A 16 2.09 -7.59 -4.96
N LYS A 17 1.98 -7.69 -6.28
CA LYS A 17 2.99 -8.39 -7.06
C LYS A 17 4.33 -7.69 -6.99
N GLU A 18 4.32 -6.38 -7.07
CA GLU A 18 5.56 -5.62 -6.97
C GLU A 18 6.16 -5.75 -5.58
N PHE A 19 5.32 -5.70 -4.55
CA PHE A 19 5.78 -5.84 -3.17
C PHE A 19 6.43 -7.20 -2.98
N GLU A 20 5.79 -8.24 -3.48
CA GLU A 20 6.35 -9.59 -3.36
C GLU A 20 7.70 -9.69 -4.06
N SER A 21 7.79 -9.09 -5.24
CA SER A 21 9.03 -9.13 -6.00
C SER A 21 10.15 -8.38 -5.28
N ARG A 22 9.84 -7.25 -4.66
CA ARG A 22 10.87 -6.42 -4.04
C ARG A 22 11.30 -6.92 -2.67
N PHE A 23 10.35 -7.43 -1.89
CA PHE A 23 10.63 -7.75 -0.48
C PHE A 23 10.50 -9.24 -0.18
N ASN A 24 10.15 -10.03 -1.19
CA ASN A 24 10.00 -11.48 -1.02
C ASN A 24 9.00 -11.81 0.09
N MET A 25 7.94 -11.03 0.16
CA MET A 25 6.87 -11.20 1.14
C MET A 25 5.54 -11.00 0.45
N THR A 26 4.51 -11.60 1.00
CA THR A 26 3.16 -11.42 0.48
C THR A 26 2.27 -10.83 1.55
N MET A 27 1.23 -10.13 1.12
CA MET A 27 0.21 -9.62 2.01
C MET A 27 -1.13 -10.18 1.54
N ASP A 28 -1.92 -10.65 2.48
CA ASP A 28 -3.25 -11.15 2.16
C ASP A 28 -4.27 -10.24 2.81
N LEU A 29 -4.84 -9.38 2.01
CA LEU A 29 -5.82 -8.41 2.49
C LEU A 29 -7.25 -8.89 2.34
N SER A 30 -7.45 -10.05 1.75
CA SER A 30 -8.80 -10.55 1.48
C SER A 30 -9.56 -10.86 2.77
N LYS A 31 -8.84 -11.08 3.85
CA LYS A 31 -9.45 -11.43 5.13
C LYS A 31 -9.86 -10.23 5.95
N PHE A 32 -9.52 -9.04 5.50
CA PHE A 32 -9.78 -7.82 6.24
C PHE A 32 -11.01 -7.12 5.69
N ASN A 33 -11.86 -6.61 6.58
CA ASN A 33 -12.92 -5.71 6.16
C ASN A 33 -12.35 -4.29 6.11
N GLU A 34 -13.20 -3.33 5.73
CA GLU A 34 -12.73 -1.96 5.54
C GLU A 34 -12.20 -1.36 6.84
N VAL A 35 -12.88 -1.62 7.95
CA VAL A 35 -12.44 -1.08 9.25
C VAL A 35 -11.09 -1.66 9.62
N GLU A 36 -10.92 -2.94 9.41
CA GLU A 36 -9.65 -3.60 9.73
C GLU A 36 -8.53 -3.09 8.84
N LEU A 37 -8.83 -2.81 7.58
CA LEU A 37 -7.82 -2.23 6.69
C LEU A 37 -7.42 -0.85 7.14
N GLN A 38 -8.37 -0.05 7.62
CA GLN A 38 -8.04 1.28 8.12
C GLN A 38 -7.21 1.20 9.38
N ASP A 39 -7.52 0.26 10.27
CA ASP A 39 -6.72 0.06 11.46
C ASP A 39 -5.30 -0.37 11.11
N TYR A 40 -5.19 -1.25 10.12
CA TYR A 40 -3.88 -1.70 9.67
C TYR A 40 -3.10 -0.54 9.08
N ALA A 41 -3.75 0.30 8.28
CA ALA A 41 -3.10 1.47 7.71
C ALA A 41 -2.57 2.38 8.81
N ASN A 42 -3.37 2.59 9.85
CA ASN A 42 -2.93 3.42 10.97
C ASN A 42 -1.74 2.81 11.68
N HIS A 43 -1.74 1.49 11.85
CA HIS A 43 -0.62 0.81 12.46
C HIS A 43 0.66 1.00 11.64
N VAL A 44 0.54 0.87 10.30
CA VAL A 44 1.69 1.05 9.43
C VAL A 44 2.18 2.49 9.46
N ARG A 45 1.25 3.46 9.51
CA ARG A 45 1.64 4.86 9.62
C ARG A 45 2.44 5.12 10.90
N THR A 46 2.01 4.50 11.99
CA THR A 46 2.73 4.63 13.25
C THR A 46 4.14 4.04 13.13
N LYS A 47 4.26 2.91 12.47
CA LYS A 47 5.58 2.31 12.25
C LYS A 47 6.47 3.23 11.43
N ILE A 48 5.92 3.81 10.37
CA ILE A 48 6.69 4.73 9.54
C ILE A 48 7.15 5.93 10.36
N HIS A 49 6.27 6.45 11.19
CA HIS A 49 6.59 7.59 12.02
C HIS A 49 7.71 7.25 13.00
N GLU A 50 7.65 6.07 13.61
CA GLU A 50 8.70 5.62 14.52
C GLU A 50 10.03 5.51 13.81
N ILE A 51 10.03 4.97 12.59
CA ILE A 51 11.26 4.84 11.83
C ILE A 51 11.86 6.20 11.54
N THR A 52 11.04 7.16 11.12
CA THR A 52 11.55 8.49 10.80
C THR A 52 12.08 9.21 12.03
N GLN A 53 11.49 8.96 13.18
CA GLN A 53 11.95 9.60 14.42
C GLN A 53 13.25 9.00 14.94
N ASN A 54 13.49 7.72 14.64
CA ASN A 54 14.67 7.04 15.13
C ASN A 54 15.80 7.00 14.13
N THR A 55 15.63 7.66 12.98
CA THR A 55 16.61 7.66 11.91
C THR A 55 17.08 9.08 11.67
N HIS A 56 18.35 9.24 11.30
CA HIS A 56 18.86 10.55 10.97
C HIS A 56 18.12 11.11 9.76
N PHE A 57 17.99 12.41 9.75
CA PHE A 57 17.28 13.09 8.68
C PHE A 57 17.81 12.64 7.32
N GLY A 58 16.93 12.19 6.47
CA GLY A 58 17.27 11.74 5.13
C GLY A 58 17.72 10.30 5.03
N GLN A 59 18.07 9.67 6.14
CA GLN A 59 18.49 8.28 6.11
C GLN A 59 17.31 7.31 6.05
N GLU A 60 16.15 7.75 6.48
CA GLU A 60 14.98 6.88 6.47
C GLU A 60 14.65 6.42 5.05
N LEU A 61 15.00 7.20 4.04
CA LEU A 61 14.72 6.81 2.66
C LEU A 61 15.54 5.61 2.22
N LYS A 62 16.65 5.35 2.91
CA LYS A 62 17.50 4.20 2.60
C LYS A 62 17.20 3.01 3.49
N ASP A 63 16.30 3.16 4.43
CA ASP A 63 15.97 2.09 5.36
C ASP A 63 14.98 1.14 4.71
N ASP A 64 15.33 -0.16 4.70
CA ASP A 64 14.47 -1.16 4.07
C ASP A 64 13.12 -1.25 4.77
N SER A 65 13.11 -1.12 6.10
CA SER A 65 11.87 -1.15 6.84
C SER A 65 10.98 0.03 6.47
N TYR A 66 11.57 1.20 6.29
CA TYR A 66 10.81 2.37 5.89
C TYR A 66 10.17 2.13 4.53
N GLN A 67 10.97 1.68 3.57
CA GLN A 67 10.48 1.46 2.22
C GLN A 67 9.39 0.38 2.20
N LYS A 68 9.59 -0.68 2.96
CA LYS A 68 8.62 -1.76 3.03
C LYS A 68 7.29 -1.27 3.60
N ASN A 69 7.36 -0.56 4.72
CA ASN A 69 6.14 -0.07 5.36
C ASN A 69 5.45 0.98 4.50
N GLN A 70 6.21 1.81 3.81
CA GLN A 70 5.62 2.80 2.91
C GLN A 70 4.83 2.12 1.81
N MET A 71 5.41 1.06 1.24
CA MET A 71 4.72 0.33 0.20
C MET A 71 3.51 -0.42 0.73
N MET A 72 3.62 -0.98 1.94
CA MET A 72 2.48 -1.60 2.58
C MET A 72 1.33 -0.62 2.75
N LEU A 73 1.65 0.61 3.15
CA LEU A 73 0.62 1.62 3.31
C LEU A 73 -0.04 1.95 1.97
N ASP A 74 0.75 2.04 0.91
CA ASP A 74 0.20 2.29 -0.41
C ASP A 74 -0.76 1.18 -0.83
N ILE A 75 -0.38 -0.07 -0.56
CA ILE A 75 -1.21 -1.21 -0.91
C ILE A 75 -2.52 -1.18 -0.12
N ILE A 76 -2.43 -0.90 1.17
CA ILE A 76 -3.62 -0.87 2.01
C ILE A 76 -4.57 0.25 1.57
N ASN A 77 -4.02 1.42 1.29
CA ASN A 77 -4.83 2.53 0.84
C ASN A 77 -5.50 2.24 -0.50
N GLN A 78 -4.78 1.57 -1.40
CA GLN A 78 -5.35 1.18 -2.68
C GLN A 78 -6.48 0.18 -2.48
N ALA A 79 -6.30 -0.77 -1.57
CA ALA A 79 -7.32 -1.76 -1.29
C ALA A 79 -8.59 -1.10 -0.75
N ILE A 80 -8.42 -0.13 0.14
CA ILE A 80 -9.57 0.60 0.67
C ILE A 80 -10.29 1.35 -0.44
N SER A 81 -9.53 2.01 -1.31
CA SER A 81 -10.12 2.74 -2.43
C SER A 81 -10.90 1.82 -3.34
N GLU A 82 -10.35 0.66 -3.65
CA GLU A 82 -11.02 -0.26 -4.55
C GLU A 82 -12.30 -0.79 -3.96
N ARG A 83 -12.33 -1.03 -2.66
CA ARG A 83 -13.56 -1.48 -2.01
C ARG A 83 -14.64 -0.41 -2.06
N LYS A 84 -14.25 0.84 -1.83
CA LYS A 84 -15.20 1.93 -1.88
C LYS A 84 -15.74 2.12 -3.31
N LEU A 85 -14.85 2.01 -4.28
CA LEU A 85 -15.28 2.12 -5.68
C LEU A 85 -16.22 1.00 -6.06
N ALA A 86 -15.97 -0.21 -5.55
CA ALA A 86 -16.83 -1.32 -5.84
C ALA A 86 -18.23 -1.08 -5.31
N GLU A 87 -18.34 -0.48 -4.13
CA GLU A 87 -19.65 -0.19 -3.56
C GLU A 87 -20.40 0.83 -4.40
N TYR A 88 -19.72 1.91 -4.77
CA TYR A 88 -20.36 2.97 -5.55
C TYR A 88 -20.54 2.55 -7.00
N GLY A 89 -19.55 1.88 -7.55
CA GLY A 89 -19.61 1.45 -8.93
C GLY A 89 -20.75 0.50 -9.20
N GLY A 90 -21.02 -0.37 -8.23
CA GLY A 90 -22.11 -1.29 -8.38
C GLY A 90 -23.45 -0.60 -8.51
N SER A 91 -23.64 0.49 -7.79
CA SER A 91 -24.89 1.22 -7.86
C SER A 91 -24.95 2.11 -9.09
N MET A 92 -23.82 2.44 -9.67
CA MET A 92 -23.78 3.30 -10.83
C MET A 92 -23.95 2.55 -12.13
N SER A 93 -23.63 1.31 -12.15
CA SER A 93 -23.71 0.52 -13.39
C SER A 93 -25.07 -0.04 -13.66
#